data_d3d7fdd254562e93b8564f3c087088de
#
_entry.id   d3d7fdd254562e93b8564f3c087088de
#
_cell.length_a   1.000
_cell.length_b   1.000
_cell.length_c   1.000
_cell.angle_alpha   90.00
_cell.angle_beta   90.00
_cell.angle_gamma   90.00
#
_symmetry.space_group_name_H-M   'P 1'
#
loop_
_entity.id
_entity.type
_entity.pdbx_description
1 polymer ?
#
loop_
_entity_poly.entity_id
_entity_poly.type
_entity_poly.pdbx_seq_one_letter_code
_entity_poly.pdbx_strand_id
1 'polypeptide(L)'
;MRPNSRQNWIVLFFCTALVVLLVPTWATAKSLTLKVSHQFAAGDVRDRMAHVFGDMVTQKTNGEIKFRYYPASSLYKAKEQWDALRMGALDMSVFPLDYASGKVPQLSITLMPCSVTSVAQGLTWRNKPIGKKVDELMMANGVKNLIWAWFDGGIGSKKKQIILPADVAGTKMRAAGKKFEYMLKEAGASITSMPSSEAYHALATGVIDTMLTSSASFVSYRLYEVLNYINAPRDYAIWYMAENLIMSKKTWDRLTPDQQKAFAETAEWMHQNWVRQNFKSLTDDLVQAYTKAGAEIHYMNKAEFDQWLALAKKTAWKEYADTVPGGQEFLDMALDAMK
;
A
#
# COMPACT_ATOMS: atom_id res chain seq x y z
N MET A 1 7.58 -84.46 -73.52
CA MET A 1 6.39 -84.61 -72.71
C MET A 1 6.65 -83.79 -71.43
N ARG A 2 5.74 -82.90 -71.07
CA ARG A 2 5.85 -81.85 -70.03
C ARG A 2 5.90 -82.38 -68.57
N PRO A 3 6.60 -81.65 -67.73
CA PRO A 3 6.13 -81.56 -66.34
C PRO A 3 5.80 -80.10 -65.92
N ASN A 4 4.75 -80.01 -65.22
CA ASN A 4 4.26 -78.78 -64.54
C ASN A 4 5.08 -78.40 -63.36
N SER A 5 5.47 -77.13 -63.30
CA SER A 5 6.03 -76.55 -62.12
C SER A 5 4.93 -75.70 -61.40
N ARG A 6 4.64 -76.05 -60.18
CA ARG A 6 3.81 -75.25 -59.29
C ARG A 6 4.68 -74.26 -58.54
N GLN A 7 4.52 -73.00 -58.77
CA GLN A 7 5.13 -71.91 -58.01
C GLN A 7 4.30 -71.68 -56.74
N ASN A 8 4.91 -71.86 -55.61
CA ASN A 8 4.40 -71.48 -54.30
C ASN A 8 4.66 -69.98 -54.06
N TRP A 9 3.61 -69.19 -53.95
CA TRP A 9 3.71 -67.79 -53.54
C TRP A 9 3.58 -67.74 -52.00
N ILE A 10 4.66 -67.35 -51.30
CA ILE A 10 4.67 -67.04 -49.87
C ILE A 10 4.32 -65.56 -49.80
N VAL A 11 3.11 -65.27 -49.23
CA VAL A 11 2.69 -63.93 -48.93
C VAL A 11 3.23 -63.57 -47.55
N LEU A 12 4.23 -62.68 -47.51
CA LEU A 12 4.76 -62.08 -46.29
C LEU A 12 3.82 -60.95 -45.86
N PHE A 13 3.05 -61.13 -44.79
CA PHE A 13 2.34 -60.03 -44.12
C PHE A 13 3.32 -59.22 -43.25
N PHE A 14 3.67 -58.02 -43.73
CA PHE A 14 4.33 -57.01 -42.90
C PHE A 14 3.27 -56.36 -41.99
N CYS A 15 3.24 -56.75 -40.70
CA CYS A 15 2.54 -55.99 -39.68
C CYS A 15 3.39 -54.77 -39.28
N THR A 16 3.15 -53.63 -39.87
CA THR A 16 3.66 -52.35 -39.39
C THR A 16 2.90 -51.92 -38.16
N ALA A 17 3.47 -52.19 -36.96
CA ALA A 17 2.99 -51.65 -35.69
C ALA A 17 3.21 -50.12 -35.66
N LEU A 18 2.14 -49.37 -35.84
CA LEU A 18 2.15 -47.89 -35.67
C LEU A 18 2.26 -47.57 -34.17
N VAL A 19 3.48 -47.35 -33.69
CA VAL A 19 3.73 -46.82 -32.35
C VAL A 19 3.35 -45.34 -32.37
N VAL A 20 2.11 -45.03 -31.94
CA VAL A 20 1.67 -43.66 -31.66
C VAL A 20 2.41 -43.21 -30.40
N LEU A 21 3.50 -42.49 -30.54
CA LEU A 21 4.16 -41.76 -29.49
C LEU A 21 3.17 -40.68 -28.99
N LEU A 22 2.45 -40.95 -27.90
CA LEU A 22 1.74 -39.94 -27.13
C LEU A 22 2.77 -38.99 -26.54
N VAL A 23 3.17 -38.00 -27.30
CA VAL A 23 3.92 -36.85 -26.78
C VAL A 23 2.93 -36.10 -25.88
N PRO A 24 3.15 -36.01 -24.55
CA PRO A 24 2.29 -35.18 -23.72
C PRO A 24 2.42 -33.75 -24.25
N THR A 25 1.40 -33.26 -24.91
CA THR A 25 1.26 -31.84 -25.20
C THR A 25 1.11 -31.16 -23.84
N TRP A 26 2.23 -30.66 -23.34
CA TRP A 26 2.20 -29.75 -22.21
C TRP A 26 1.42 -28.53 -22.70
N ALA A 27 0.14 -28.51 -22.39
CA ALA A 27 -0.68 -27.33 -22.59
C ALA A 27 0.00 -26.22 -21.78
N THR A 28 0.69 -25.32 -22.46
CA THR A 28 1.23 -24.12 -21.81
C THR A 28 0.02 -23.36 -21.29
N ALA A 29 -0.23 -23.47 -19.99
CA ALA A 29 -1.28 -22.71 -19.35
C ALA A 29 -1.06 -21.24 -19.73
N LYS A 30 -2.09 -20.63 -20.32
CA LYS A 30 -2.03 -19.23 -20.75
C LYS A 30 -1.75 -18.37 -19.52
N SER A 31 -0.55 -17.78 -19.46
CA SER A 31 -0.16 -16.97 -18.32
C SER A 31 -1.12 -15.79 -18.14
N LEU A 32 -1.56 -15.59 -16.90
CA LEU A 32 -2.37 -14.43 -16.52
C LEU A 32 -1.44 -13.29 -16.11
N THR A 33 -1.50 -12.16 -16.80
CA THR A 33 -0.72 -10.97 -16.44
C THR A 33 -1.58 -10.00 -15.65
N LEU A 34 -1.21 -9.74 -14.40
CA LEU A 34 -1.90 -8.83 -13.49
C LEU A 34 -1.27 -7.43 -13.55
N LYS A 35 -2.13 -6.41 -13.62
CA LYS A 35 -1.73 -5.00 -13.60
C LYS A 35 -1.61 -4.52 -12.16
N VAL A 36 -0.46 -3.95 -11.81
CA VAL A 36 -0.19 -3.31 -10.51
C VAL A 36 0.03 -1.84 -10.73
N SER A 37 -0.82 -0.98 -10.16
CA SER A 37 -0.68 0.48 -10.30
C SER A 37 -0.63 1.14 -8.92
N HIS A 38 0.26 2.11 -8.75
CA HIS A 38 0.36 2.91 -7.53
C HIS A 38 0.93 4.31 -7.82
N GLN A 39 0.75 5.23 -6.84
CA GLN A 39 1.19 6.62 -7.00
C GLN A 39 2.69 6.86 -6.74
N PHE A 40 3.37 5.93 -6.11
CA PHE A 40 4.73 6.08 -5.63
C PHE A 40 5.74 6.03 -6.79
N ALA A 41 6.87 6.71 -6.63
CA ALA A 41 7.94 6.72 -7.62
C ALA A 41 8.50 5.30 -7.83
N ALA A 42 9.03 5.05 -9.02
CA ALA A 42 9.77 3.82 -9.29
C ALA A 42 10.99 3.71 -8.34
N GLY A 43 11.20 2.54 -7.75
CA GLY A 43 12.26 2.28 -6.77
C GLY A 43 11.93 2.71 -5.33
N ASP A 44 10.80 3.38 -5.09
CA ASP A 44 10.29 3.61 -3.73
C ASP A 44 10.09 2.28 -2.99
N VAL A 45 10.19 2.28 -1.66
CA VAL A 45 10.03 1.04 -0.86
C VAL A 45 8.71 0.33 -1.14
N ARG A 46 7.64 1.06 -1.43
CA ARG A 46 6.31 0.52 -1.77
C ARG A 46 6.27 -0.09 -3.17
N ASP A 47 6.98 0.50 -4.13
CA ASP A 47 7.20 -0.08 -5.46
C ASP A 47 8.00 -1.38 -5.34
N ARG A 48 9.12 -1.37 -4.58
CA ARG A 48 9.90 -2.58 -4.33
C ARG A 48 9.09 -3.68 -3.62
N MET A 49 8.21 -3.31 -2.67
CA MET A 49 7.30 -4.26 -2.01
C MET A 49 6.43 -4.99 -3.03
N ALA A 50 5.84 -4.26 -3.98
CA ALA A 50 5.02 -4.85 -5.03
C ALA A 50 5.82 -5.78 -5.95
N HIS A 51 7.04 -5.37 -6.34
CA HIS A 51 7.93 -6.18 -7.18
C HIS A 51 8.35 -7.48 -6.49
N VAL A 52 8.84 -7.41 -5.25
CA VAL A 52 9.25 -8.61 -4.49
C VAL A 52 8.07 -9.57 -4.32
N PHE A 53 6.89 -9.06 -4.00
CA PHE A 53 5.68 -9.88 -3.92
C PHE A 53 5.38 -10.57 -5.26
N GLY A 54 5.38 -9.82 -6.35
CA GLY A 54 5.05 -10.35 -7.67
C GLY A 54 6.06 -11.38 -8.18
N ASP A 55 7.36 -11.16 -7.95
CA ASP A 55 8.42 -12.09 -8.33
C ASP A 55 8.27 -13.43 -7.59
N MET A 56 7.98 -13.38 -6.28
CA MET A 56 7.74 -14.60 -5.49
C MET A 56 6.50 -15.36 -5.94
N VAL A 57 5.38 -14.65 -6.21
CA VAL A 57 4.17 -15.28 -6.73
C VAL A 57 4.42 -15.87 -8.11
N THR A 58 5.14 -15.18 -9.00
CA THR A 58 5.51 -15.69 -10.32
C THR A 58 6.32 -16.98 -10.20
N GLN A 59 7.28 -17.02 -9.30
CA GLN A 59 8.08 -18.22 -9.02
C GLN A 59 7.23 -19.37 -8.48
N LYS A 60 6.39 -19.11 -7.45
CA LYS A 60 5.52 -20.12 -6.83
C LYS A 60 4.45 -20.68 -7.78
N THR A 61 4.07 -19.92 -8.79
CA THR A 61 3.08 -20.33 -9.81
C THR A 61 3.73 -20.80 -11.10
N ASN A 62 5.05 -21.09 -11.12
CA ASN A 62 5.80 -21.53 -12.30
C ASN A 62 5.57 -20.66 -13.54
N GLY A 63 5.36 -19.33 -13.34
CA GLY A 63 5.13 -18.36 -14.41
C GLY A 63 3.70 -18.32 -14.95
N GLU A 64 2.74 -19.02 -14.34
CA GLU A 64 1.32 -18.92 -14.69
C GLU A 64 0.77 -17.51 -14.38
N ILE A 65 1.23 -16.91 -13.27
CA ILE A 65 0.92 -15.53 -12.90
C ILE A 65 2.14 -14.66 -13.16
N LYS A 66 1.93 -13.57 -13.90
CA LYS A 66 2.92 -12.52 -14.18
C LYS A 66 2.37 -11.17 -13.79
N PHE A 67 3.26 -10.19 -13.62
CA PHE A 67 2.87 -8.84 -13.19
C PHE A 67 3.38 -7.80 -14.17
N ARG A 68 2.59 -6.74 -14.34
CA ARG A 68 2.97 -5.54 -15.06
C ARG A 68 2.76 -4.33 -14.16
N TYR A 69 3.84 -3.60 -13.90
CA TYR A 69 3.88 -2.52 -12.94
C TYR A 69 3.71 -1.16 -13.61
N TYR A 70 2.95 -0.29 -12.95
CA TYR A 70 2.64 1.06 -13.37
C TYR A 70 2.83 2.03 -12.19
N PRO A 71 4.09 2.39 -11.87
CA PRO A 71 4.42 3.34 -10.81
C PRO A 71 4.05 4.78 -11.20
N ALA A 72 4.20 5.71 -10.26
CA ALA A 72 4.03 7.15 -10.42
C ALA A 72 2.68 7.54 -11.06
N SER A 73 1.60 6.82 -10.73
CA SER A 73 0.25 7.05 -11.28
C SER A 73 0.16 6.93 -12.81
N SER A 74 1.05 6.17 -13.45
CA SER A 74 1.14 6.07 -14.92
C SER A 74 -0.05 5.36 -15.58
N LEU A 75 -0.86 4.59 -14.82
CA LEU A 75 -2.07 3.95 -15.34
C LEU A 75 -3.35 4.56 -14.76
N TYR A 76 -3.42 4.74 -13.43
CA TYR A 76 -4.53 5.35 -12.72
C TYR A 76 -4.00 6.38 -11.73
N LYS A 77 -4.69 7.52 -11.61
CA LYS A 77 -4.39 8.51 -10.57
C LYS A 77 -4.62 7.90 -9.18
N ALA A 78 -3.93 8.42 -8.17
CA ALA A 78 -3.91 7.87 -6.82
C ALA A 78 -5.30 7.55 -6.26
N LYS A 79 -6.25 8.48 -6.33
CA LYS A 79 -7.60 8.30 -5.78
C LYS A 79 -8.56 7.50 -6.69
N GLU A 80 -8.20 7.25 -7.95
CA GLU A 80 -8.99 6.46 -8.91
C GLU A 80 -8.74 4.95 -8.78
N GLN A 81 -7.59 4.57 -8.19
CA GLN A 81 -7.16 3.16 -8.09
C GLN A 81 -8.16 2.30 -7.31
N TRP A 82 -8.79 2.84 -6.26
CA TRP A 82 -9.81 2.12 -5.49
C TRP A 82 -11.00 1.69 -6.35
N ASP A 83 -11.54 2.58 -7.16
CA ASP A 83 -12.65 2.24 -8.05
C ASP A 83 -12.23 1.30 -9.16
N ALA A 84 -11.04 1.50 -9.73
CA ALA A 84 -10.49 0.59 -10.73
C ALA A 84 -10.36 -0.85 -10.21
N LEU A 85 -9.92 -1.02 -8.94
CA LEU A 85 -9.88 -2.33 -8.26
C LEU A 85 -11.28 -2.92 -8.08
N ARG A 86 -12.22 -2.14 -7.54
CA ARG A 86 -13.61 -2.60 -7.33
C ARG A 86 -14.29 -3.04 -8.64
N MET A 87 -14.04 -2.32 -9.72
CA MET A 87 -14.57 -2.66 -11.05
C MET A 87 -13.83 -3.81 -11.72
N GLY A 88 -12.63 -4.20 -11.25
CA GLY A 88 -11.77 -5.21 -11.87
C GLY A 88 -11.01 -4.70 -13.10
N ALA A 89 -10.94 -3.38 -13.29
CA ALA A 89 -10.16 -2.74 -14.34
C ALA A 89 -8.65 -2.68 -13.99
N LEU A 90 -8.35 -2.68 -12.70
CA LEU A 90 -7.03 -2.83 -12.09
C LEU A 90 -7.02 -4.08 -11.23
N ASP A 91 -5.92 -4.84 -11.26
CA ASP A 91 -5.79 -6.08 -10.51
C ASP A 91 -5.25 -5.85 -9.10
N MET A 92 -4.21 -5.02 -8.95
CA MET A 92 -3.55 -4.77 -7.68
C MET A 92 -3.06 -3.32 -7.55
N SER A 93 -2.90 -2.86 -6.30
CA SER A 93 -2.33 -1.56 -5.98
C SER A 93 -1.59 -1.59 -4.65
N VAL A 94 -0.52 -0.80 -4.52
CA VAL A 94 -0.06 -0.34 -3.20
C VAL A 94 -0.79 0.96 -2.91
N PHE A 95 -1.68 0.92 -1.95
CA PHE A 95 -2.72 1.93 -1.79
C PHE A 95 -2.83 2.45 -0.35
N PRO A 96 -2.76 3.77 -0.14
CA PRO A 96 -3.09 4.40 1.13
C PRO A 96 -4.58 4.20 1.45
N LEU A 97 -4.91 3.39 2.45
CA LEU A 97 -6.31 2.99 2.68
C LEU A 97 -7.25 4.17 2.96
N ASP A 98 -6.76 5.21 3.62
CA ASP A 98 -7.55 6.43 3.86
C ASP A 98 -8.00 7.14 2.57
N TYR A 99 -7.31 6.97 1.44
CA TYR A 99 -7.73 7.57 0.16
C TYR A 99 -9.09 7.06 -0.32
N ALA A 100 -9.54 5.91 0.18
CA ALA A 100 -10.88 5.39 -0.05
C ALA A 100 -11.93 5.95 0.93
N SER A 101 -11.55 6.71 1.97
CA SER A 101 -12.46 7.20 3.03
C SER A 101 -13.60 8.09 2.54
N GLY A 102 -13.46 8.65 1.33
CA GLY A 102 -14.56 9.36 0.67
C GLY A 102 -15.74 8.46 0.29
N LYS A 103 -15.52 7.15 0.15
CA LYS A 103 -16.50 6.14 -0.26
C LYS A 103 -16.78 5.12 0.84
N VAL A 104 -15.76 4.84 1.65
CA VAL A 104 -15.80 3.93 2.79
C VAL A 104 -15.25 4.69 3.99
N PRO A 105 -16.07 5.53 4.67
CA PRO A 105 -15.61 6.46 5.71
C PRO A 105 -14.85 5.79 6.85
N GLN A 106 -15.18 4.54 7.17
CA GLN A 106 -14.53 3.76 8.20
C GLN A 106 -13.03 3.59 7.95
N LEU A 107 -12.58 3.56 6.68
CA LEU A 107 -11.16 3.40 6.34
C LEU A 107 -10.30 4.58 6.80
N SER A 108 -10.89 5.72 7.18
CA SER A 108 -10.11 6.81 7.77
C SER A 108 -9.51 6.48 9.14
N ILE A 109 -9.93 5.39 9.79
CA ILE A 109 -9.25 4.85 10.99
C ILE A 109 -7.79 4.46 10.71
N THR A 110 -7.45 4.09 9.46
CA THR A 110 -6.11 3.68 9.05
C THR A 110 -5.12 4.83 8.91
N LEU A 111 -5.58 6.06 9.12
CA LEU A 111 -4.79 7.28 9.24
C LEU A 111 -5.39 8.19 10.33
N MET A 112 -5.83 7.65 11.43
CA MET A 112 -6.35 8.46 12.56
C MET A 112 -5.19 9.15 13.28
N PRO A 113 -5.20 10.48 13.45
CA PRO A 113 -4.14 11.20 14.15
C PRO A 113 -3.86 10.61 15.53
N CYS A 114 -2.60 10.38 15.87
CA CYS A 114 -2.13 9.90 17.17
C CYS A 114 -2.71 8.54 17.64
N SER A 115 -3.39 7.78 16.79
CA SER A 115 -4.02 6.50 17.20
C SER A 115 -3.07 5.30 17.10
N VAL A 116 -2.06 5.38 16.28
CA VAL A 116 -0.96 4.42 16.18
C VAL A 116 0.31 5.17 16.56
N THR A 117 1.19 4.56 17.36
CA THR A 117 2.37 5.22 17.93
C THR A 117 3.69 4.62 17.45
N SER A 118 3.63 3.53 16.69
CA SER A 118 4.81 2.97 16.01
C SER A 118 4.41 2.09 14.83
N VAL A 119 5.31 1.93 13.86
CA VAL A 119 5.14 0.98 12.75
C VAL A 119 4.95 -0.44 13.28
N ALA A 120 5.72 -0.83 14.30
CA ALA A 120 5.60 -2.17 14.90
C ALA A 120 4.19 -2.41 15.46
N GLN A 121 3.60 -1.43 16.12
CA GLN A 121 2.26 -1.51 16.64
C GLN A 121 1.22 -1.56 15.52
N GLY A 122 1.33 -0.71 14.50
CA GLY A 122 0.45 -0.76 13.33
C GLY A 122 0.45 -2.14 12.66
N LEU A 123 1.62 -2.79 12.53
CA LEU A 123 1.75 -4.13 11.97
C LEU A 123 1.04 -5.22 12.79
N THR A 124 0.77 -4.99 14.08
CA THR A 124 -0.01 -5.94 14.89
C THR A 124 -1.48 -5.98 14.49
N TRP A 125 -2.02 -4.93 13.85
CA TRP A 125 -3.44 -4.84 13.49
C TRP A 125 -3.92 -6.04 12.70
N ARG A 126 -3.07 -6.58 11.80
CA ARG A 126 -3.43 -7.77 10.99
C ARG A 126 -3.98 -8.94 11.82
N ASN A 127 -3.55 -9.07 13.07
CA ASN A 127 -3.92 -10.15 13.99
C ASN A 127 -4.91 -9.72 15.07
N LYS A 128 -5.29 -8.43 15.10
CA LYS A 128 -6.19 -7.84 16.10
C LYS A 128 -7.60 -7.67 15.51
N PRO A 129 -8.64 -7.50 16.35
CA PRO A 129 -10.02 -7.30 15.89
C PRO A 129 -10.16 -6.18 14.86
N ILE A 130 -9.49 -5.05 15.06
CA ILE A 130 -9.52 -3.90 14.14
C ILE A 130 -9.06 -4.28 12.72
N GLY A 131 -7.96 -5.02 12.58
CA GLY A 131 -7.46 -5.43 11.27
C GLY A 131 -8.42 -6.38 10.56
N LYS A 132 -8.98 -7.36 11.28
CA LYS A 132 -10.02 -8.26 10.74
C LYS A 132 -11.24 -7.49 10.27
N LYS A 133 -11.72 -6.53 11.07
CA LYS A 133 -12.88 -5.69 10.73
C LYS A 133 -12.62 -4.84 9.48
N VAL A 134 -11.41 -4.28 9.35
CA VAL A 134 -11.01 -3.53 8.15
C VAL A 134 -10.91 -4.45 6.93
N ASP A 135 -10.33 -5.65 7.05
CA ASP A 135 -10.23 -6.63 5.96
C ASP A 135 -11.62 -7.09 5.48
N GLU A 136 -12.55 -7.36 6.39
CA GLU A 136 -13.95 -7.69 6.09
C GLU A 136 -14.65 -6.53 5.37
N LEU A 137 -14.46 -5.31 5.85
CA LEU A 137 -15.02 -4.10 5.23
C LEU A 137 -14.48 -3.90 3.80
N MET A 138 -13.19 -4.07 3.60
CA MET A 138 -12.56 -3.98 2.27
C MET A 138 -13.09 -5.06 1.34
N MET A 139 -13.19 -6.31 1.82
CA MET A 139 -13.72 -7.43 1.05
C MET A 139 -15.19 -7.21 0.64
N ALA A 140 -16.03 -6.68 1.55
CA ALA A 140 -17.42 -6.31 1.26
C ALA A 140 -17.51 -5.20 0.20
N ASN A 141 -16.48 -4.36 0.08
CA ASN A 141 -16.35 -3.32 -0.93
C ASN A 141 -15.61 -3.78 -2.21
N GLY A 142 -15.39 -5.08 -2.39
CA GLY A 142 -14.80 -5.63 -3.62
C GLY A 142 -13.27 -5.53 -3.71
N VAL A 143 -12.59 -5.31 -2.59
CA VAL A 143 -11.13 -5.21 -2.50
C VAL A 143 -10.61 -6.16 -1.43
N LYS A 144 -9.61 -6.98 -1.77
CA LYS A 144 -8.92 -7.88 -0.85
C LYS A 144 -7.62 -7.24 -0.38
N ASN A 145 -7.40 -7.22 0.92
CA ASN A 145 -6.10 -6.89 1.49
C ASN A 145 -5.16 -8.10 1.40
N LEU A 146 -3.92 -7.87 0.96
CA LEU A 146 -2.88 -8.90 0.88
C LEU A 146 -1.78 -8.65 1.89
N ILE A 147 -1.27 -7.42 1.98
CA ILE A 147 -0.17 -7.07 2.90
C ILE A 147 -0.56 -5.82 3.69
N TRP A 148 -0.56 -5.94 5.01
CA TRP A 148 -0.57 -4.80 5.90
C TRP A 148 0.82 -4.16 5.93
N ALA A 149 0.89 -2.89 5.56
CA ALA A 149 2.13 -2.11 5.56
C ALA A 149 1.87 -0.75 6.22
N TRP A 150 2.54 -0.48 7.33
CA TRP A 150 2.40 0.76 8.07
C TRP A 150 3.67 1.60 7.91
N PHE A 151 3.46 2.87 7.68
CA PHE A 151 4.52 3.86 7.50
C PHE A 151 4.38 4.94 8.56
N ASP A 152 5.50 5.34 9.11
CA ASP A 152 5.62 6.56 9.90
C ASP A 152 5.71 7.79 9.00
N GLY A 153 5.53 8.95 9.59
CA GLY A 153 5.67 10.22 8.88
C GLY A 153 5.76 11.41 9.81
N GLY A 154 5.99 12.55 9.20
CA GLY A 154 6.23 13.80 9.91
C GLY A 154 5.54 14.99 9.28
N ILE A 155 5.94 16.17 9.77
CA ILE A 155 5.46 17.47 9.28
C ILE A 155 6.63 18.22 8.67
N GLY A 156 6.54 18.54 7.37
CA GLY A 156 7.51 19.38 6.68
C GLY A 156 6.96 20.78 6.42
N SER A 157 7.79 21.81 6.53
CA SER A 157 7.42 23.19 6.29
C SER A 157 8.52 23.98 5.57
N LYS A 158 8.12 24.98 4.80
CA LYS A 158 9.02 25.90 4.11
C LYS A 158 9.49 27.07 4.97
N LYS A 159 8.66 27.53 5.91
CA LYS A 159 8.81 28.85 6.54
C LYS A 159 9.24 28.82 7.99
N LYS A 160 8.79 27.83 8.76
CA LYS A 160 9.07 27.70 10.19
C LYS A 160 8.92 26.26 10.63
N GLN A 161 9.53 25.92 11.73
CA GLN A 161 9.32 24.62 12.38
C GLN A 161 7.86 24.51 12.87
N ILE A 162 7.25 23.37 12.64
CA ILE A 162 5.92 23.02 13.17
C ILE A 162 6.12 22.01 14.30
N ILE A 163 5.94 22.44 15.53
CA ILE A 163 6.18 21.65 16.73
C ILE A 163 4.84 21.37 17.44
N LEU A 164 4.09 22.42 17.72
CA LEU A 164 2.82 22.38 18.45
C LEU A 164 1.62 22.57 17.54
N PRO A 165 0.40 22.18 17.94
CA PRO A 165 -0.80 22.45 17.19
C PRO A 165 -0.98 23.91 16.79
N ALA A 166 -0.61 24.84 17.67
CA ALA A 166 -0.73 26.28 17.40
C ALA A 166 0.15 26.77 16.23
N ASP A 167 1.25 26.06 15.95
CA ASP A 167 2.17 26.45 14.87
C ASP A 167 1.58 26.32 13.47
N VAL A 168 0.51 25.52 13.31
CA VAL A 168 -0.14 25.37 11.99
C VAL A 168 -1.06 26.53 11.64
N ALA A 169 -1.39 27.41 12.58
CA ALA A 169 -2.26 28.54 12.33
C ALA A 169 -1.70 29.44 11.22
N GLY A 170 -2.54 29.75 10.22
CA GLY A 170 -2.18 30.56 9.08
C GLY A 170 -1.31 29.89 8.02
N THR A 171 -0.95 28.59 8.18
CA THR A 171 -0.23 27.85 7.14
C THR A 171 -1.19 27.40 6.02
N LYS A 172 -0.65 27.30 4.78
CA LYS A 172 -1.31 26.62 3.67
C LYS A 172 -0.84 25.17 3.68
N MET A 173 -1.68 24.28 4.17
CA MET A 173 -1.25 22.94 4.52
C MET A 173 -1.91 21.84 3.69
N ARG A 174 -1.12 20.87 3.26
CA ARG A 174 -1.60 19.60 2.77
C ARG A 174 -1.65 18.59 3.90
N ALA A 175 -2.80 17.99 4.12
CA ALA A 175 -2.93 16.80 4.97
C ALA A 175 -3.17 15.55 4.12
N ALA A 176 -2.82 14.39 4.68
CA ALA A 176 -2.88 13.14 3.94
C ALA A 176 -4.29 12.54 3.87
N GLY A 177 -5.20 12.89 4.80
CA GLY A 177 -6.53 12.32 4.86
C GLY A 177 -7.51 13.14 5.68
N LYS A 178 -8.79 12.82 5.56
CA LYS A 178 -9.90 13.62 6.08
C LYS A 178 -9.82 13.93 7.57
N LYS A 179 -9.33 12.99 8.38
CA LYS A 179 -9.26 13.19 9.84
C LYS A 179 -8.12 14.15 10.22
N PHE A 180 -6.98 14.07 9.52
CA PHE A 180 -5.94 15.09 9.63
C PHE A 180 -6.39 16.43 9.06
N GLU A 181 -7.07 16.46 7.92
CA GLU A 181 -7.62 17.70 7.33
C GLU A 181 -8.54 18.43 8.32
N TYR A 182 -9.43 17.67 8.97
CA TYR A 182 -10.33 18.22 9.98
C TYR A 182 -9.57 18.76 11.21
N MET A 183 -8.69 17.92 11.82
CA MET A 183 -7.92 18.32 13.00
C MET A 183 -7.07 19.58 12.74
N LEU A 184 -6.40 19.66 11.61
CA LEU A 184 -5.51 20.77 11.28
C LEU A 184 -6.29 22.04 10.92
N LYS A 185 -7.45 21.91 10.31
CA LYS A 185 -8.38 23.02 10.07
C LYS A 185 -8.86 23.63 11.40
N GLU A 186 -9.22 22.78 12.37
CA GLU A 186 -9.59 23.23 13.72
C GLU A 186 -8.42 23.91 14.47
N ALA A 187 -7.17 23.59 14.11
CA ALA A 187 -5.96 24.27 14.60
C ALA A 187 -5.62 25.55 13.82
N GLY A 188 -6.41 25.94 12.82
CA GLY A 188 -6.26 27.20 12.08
C GLY A 188 -5.45 27.12 10.80
N ALA A 189 -5.17 25.93 10.26
CA ALA A 189 -4.55 25.75 8.96
C ALA A 189 -5.56 25.93 7.80
N SER A 190 -5.09 26.46 6.69
CA SER A 190 -5.79 26.45 5.39
C SER A 190 -5.49 25.15 4.67
N ILE A 191 -6.46 24.27 4.52
CA ILE A 191 -6.24 22.90 4.01
C ILE A 191 -6.44 22.83 2.49
N THR A 192 -5.49 22.17 1.81
CA THR A 192 -5.61 21.73 0.42
C THR A 192 -5.47 20.21 0.35
N SER A 193 -6.53 19.52 -0.12
CA SER A 193 -6.56 18.06 -0.20
C SER A 193 -6.00 17.58 -1.55
N MET A 194 -4.87 16.86 -1.51
CA MET A 194 -4.25 16.29 -2.70
C MET A 194 -3.47 14.99 -2.35
N PRO A 195 -3.23 14.10 -3.33
CA PRO A 195 -2.28 12.98 -3.16
C PRO A 195 -0.86 13.48 -2.87
N SER A 196 -0.03 12.66 -2.20
CA SER A 196 1.36 13.02 -1.91
C SER A 196 2.22 13.17 -3.17
N SER A 197 1.86 12.48 -4.25
CA SER A 197 2.52 12.59 -5.56
C SER A 197 2.43 13.98 -6.22
N GLU A 198 1.48 14.81 -5.79
CA GLU A 198 1.29 16.18 -6.31
C GLU A 198 1.97 17.24 -5.42
N ALA A 199 2.45 16.84 -4.23
CA ALA A 199 2.89 17.77 -3.20
C ALA A 199 4.16 18.55 -3.57
N TYR A 200 5.12 17.94 -4.27
CA TYR A 200 6.34 18.64 -4.69
C TYR A 200 6.01 19.88 -5.53
N HIS A 201 5.16 19.72 -6.53
CA HIS A 201 4.75 20.85 -7.39
C HIS A 201 3.97 21.90 -6.61
N ALA A 202 3.06 21.50 -5.74
CA ALA A 202 2.27 22.40 -4.91
C ALA A 202 3.14 23.23 -3.94
N LEU A 203 4.19 22.60 -3.35
CA LEU A 203 5.20 23.30 -2.54
C LEU A 203 6.06 24.24 -3.38
N ALA A 204 6.56 23.77 -4.52
CA ALA A 204 7.42 24.58 -5.40
C ALA A 204 6.70 25.85 -5.88
N THR A 205 5.42 25.74 -6.22
CA THR A 205 4.59 26.86 -6.70
C THR A 205 3.94 27.71 -5.59
N GLY A 206 4.07 27.31 -4.32
CA GLY A 206 3.49 28.04 -3.18
C GLY A 206 1.98 27.89 -3.00
N VAL A 207 1.36 26.88 -3.64
CA VAL A 207 -0.03 26.49 -3.38
C VAL A 207 -0.18 26.00 -1.94
N ILE A 208 0.83 25.26 -1.44
CA ILE A 208 1.00 24.93 -0.04
C ILE A 208 2.39 25.33 0.45
N ASP A 209 2.56 25.49 1.75
CA ASP A 209 3.85 25.76 2.40
C ASP A 209 4.20 24.77 3.52
N THR A 210 3.26 23.90 3.85
CA THR A 210 3.39 22.90 4.92
C THR A 210 2.68 21.61 4.53
N MET A 211 3.20 20.47 4.93
CA MET A 211 2.55 19.18 4.68
C MET A 211 2.87 18.10 5.71
N LEU A 212 1.95 17.13 5.83
CA LEU A 212 2.23 15.83 6.45
C LEU A 212 2.31 14.76 5.37
N THR A 213 3.27 13.84 5.54
CA THR A 213 3.36 12.63 4.72
C THR A 213 4.27 11.60 5.37
N SER A 214 4.41 10.39 4.77
CA SER A 214 5.31 9.36 5.23
C SER A 214 6.78 9.74 5.06
N SER A 215 7.65 9.21 5.93
CA SER A 215 9.11 9.32 5.82
C SER A 215 9.60 8.90 4.44
N ALA A 216 9.08 7.79 3.91
CA ALA A 216 9.39 7.33 2.57
C ALA A 216 9.02 8.35 1.47
N SER A 217 7.87 9.03 1.59
CA SER A 217 7.43 10.04 0.61
C SER A 217 8.26 11.32 0.68
N PHE A 218 8.69 11.74 1.86
CA PHE A 218 9.60 12.88 1.99
C PHE A 218 10.88 12.68 1.19
N VAL A 219 11.40 11.46 1.14
CA VAL A 219 12.61 11.10 0.39
C VAL A 219 12.31 10.86 -1.09
N SER A 220 11.36 9.98 -1.40
CA SER A 220 11.12 9.52 -2.77
C SER A 220 10.55 10.59 -3.71
N TYR A 221 9.83 11.57 -3.18
CA TYR A 221 9.39 12.76 -3.92
C TYR A 221 10.35 13.96 -3.80
N ARG A 222 11.54 13.77 -3.20
CA ARG A 222 12.58 14.78 -3.06
C ARG A 222 12.09 16.05 -2.38
N LEU A 223 11.21 15.93 -1.38
CA LEU A 223 10.60 17.10 -0.73
C LEU A 223 11.61 17.92 0.08
N TYR A 224 12.78 17.35 0.39
CA TYR A 224 13.92 18.03 1.00
C TYR A 224 14.50 19.18 0.13
N GLU A 225 14.15 19.24 -1.16
CA GLU A 225 14.55 20.35 -2.03
C GLU A 225 13.67 21.60 -1.87
N VAL A 226 12.49 21.45 -1.28
CA VAL A 226 11.48 22.50 -1.19
C VAL A 226 10.97 22.74 0.24
N LEU A 227 11.44 21.98 1.23
CA LEU A 227 11.09 22.10 2.64
C LEU A 227 12.35 22.31 3.48
N ASN A 228 12.38 23.38 4.28
CA ASN A 228 13.53 23.77 5.08
C ASN A 228 13.45 23.25 6.52
N TYR A 229 12.28 22.84 6.98
CA TYR A 229 11.99 22.41 8.33
C TYR A 229 11.28 21.08 8.29
N ILE A 230 11.69 20.14 9.17
CA ILE A 230 11.05 18.84 9.32
C ILE A 230 10.89 18.48 10.80
N ASN A 231 9.68 18.15 11.22
CA ASN A 231 9.44 17.43 12.46
C ASN A 231 9.41 15.94 12.09
N ALA A 232 10.53 15.26 12.28
CA ALA A 232 10.75 13.89 11.87
C ALA A 232 10.24 12.91 12.93
N PRO A 233 9.66 11.77 12.54
CA PRO A 233 9.25 10.74 13.48
C PRO A 233 10.47 10.11 14.15
N ARG A 234 10.39 9.87 15.45
CA ARG A 234 11.35 9.11 16.25
C ARG A 234 10.60 8.39 17.36
N ASP A 235 10.73 8.85 18.61
CA ASP A 235 10.04 8.26 19.76
C ASP A 235 8.54 8.62 19.78
N TYR A 236 8.22 9.80 19.24
CA TYR A 236 6.85 10.32 19.14
C TYR A 236 6.59 10.85 17.73
N ALA A 237 5.47 10.46 17.16
CA ALA A 237 4.96 11.00 15.91
C ALA A 237 3.43 10.95 15.90
N ILE A 238 2.82 11.93 15.25
CA ILE A 238 1.36 12.03 15.16
C ILE A 238 0.80 11.27 13.96
N TRP A 239 1.66 10.89 13.02
CA TRP A 239 1.27 10.37 11.71
C TRP A 239 1.78 8.94 11.51
N TYR A 240 0.86 8.01 11.42
CA TYR A 240 1.10 6.64 10.95
C TYR A 240 -0.03 6.24 10.00
N MET A 241 0.30 5.64 8.85
CA MET A 241 -0.65 5.32 7.80
C MET A 241 -0.49 3.89 7.29
N ALA A 242 -1.61 3.20 7.10
CA ALA A 242 -1.63 1.93 6.38
C ALA A 242 -1.60 2.19 4.86
N GLU A 243 -0.52 1.76 4.20
CA GLU A 243 -0.33 1.81 2.75
C GLU A 243 -0.15 0.38 2.23
N ASN A 244 -1.25 -0.31 2.10
CA ASN A 244 -1.31 -1.76 1.95
C ASN A 244 -1.14 -2.21 0.49
N LEU A 245 -0.62 -3.42 0.28
CA LEU A 245 -0.77 -4.10 -1.01
C LEU A 245 -2.16 -4.74 -1.05
N ILE A 246 -2.99 -4.28 -1.97
CA ILE A 246 -4.39 -4.68 -2.11
C ILE A 246 -4.70 -5.20 -3.51
N MET A 247 -5.75 -5.99 -3.63
CA MET A 247 -6.12 -6.67 -4.86
C MET A 247 -7.63 -6.55 -5.13
N SER A 248 -8.01 -6.47 -6.40
CA SER A 248 -9.41 -6.61 -6.83
C SER A 248 -9.96 -7.96 -6.38
N LYS A 249 -11.11 -7.95 -5.69
CA LYS A 249 -11.83 -9.20 -5.36
C LYS A 249 -12.21 -9.97 -6.62
N LYS A 250 -12.59 -9.28 -7.71
CA LYS A 250 -12.90 -9.93 -8.99
C LYS A 250 -11.70 -10.66 -9.57
N THR A 251 -10.49 -10.11 -9.41
CA THR A 251 -9.27 -10.79 -9.83
C THR A 251 -8.95 -11.97 -8.91
N TRP A 252 -9.08 -11.79 -7.59
CA TRP A 252 -8.90 -12.86 -6.61
C TRP A 252 -9.80 -14.06 -6.87
N ASP A 253 -11.09 -13.83 -7.15
CA ASP A 253 -12.07 -14.89 -7.37
C ASP A 253 -11.83 -15.68 -8.69
N ARG A 254 -11.02 -15.16 -9.61
CA ARG A 254 -10.59 -15.86 -10.85
C ARG A 254 -9.37 -16.73 -10.67
N LEU A 255 -8.63 -16.57 -9.57
CA LEU A 255 -7.45 -17.38 -9.28
C LEU A 255 -7.86 -18.79 -8.85
N THR A 256 -7.09 -19.79 -9.29
CA THR A 256 -7.26 -21.15 -8.79
C THR A 256 -6.92 -21.24 -7.30
N PRO A 257 -7.38 -22.30 -6.57
CA PRO A 257 -7.00 -22.50 -5.18
C PRO A 257 -5.49 -22.52 -4.95
N ASP A 258 -4.71 -23.13 -5.85
CA ASP A 258 -3.25 -23.19 -5.75
C ASP A 258 -2.61 -21.81 -5.96
N GLN A 259 -3.12 -21.03 -6.91
CA GLN A 259 -2.68 -19.65 -7.11
C GLN A 259 -3.03 -18.79 -5.90
N GLN A 260 -4.25 -18.88 -5.35
CA GLN A 260 -4.62 -18.18 -4.11
C GLN A 260 -3.73 -18.55 -2.94
N LYS A 261 -3.37 -19.83 -2.83
CA LYS A 261 -2.42 -20.33 -1.82
C LYS A 261 -1.03 -19.69 -2.00
N ALA A 262 -0.53 -19.63 -3.24
CA ALA A 262 0.75 -18.97 -3.53
C ALA A 262 0.76 -17.50 -3.10
N PHE A 263 -0.34 -16.76 -3.34
CA PHE A 263 -0.51 -15.38 -2.88
C PHE A 263 -0.50 -15.28 -1.35
N ALA A 264 -1.26 -16.14 -0.67
CA ALA A 264 -1.37 -16.12 0.80
C ALA A 264 -0.03 -16.45 1.48
N GLU A 265 0.68 -17.47 1.01
CA GLU A 265 2.00 -17.84 1.53
C GLU A 265 3.04 -16.75 1.26
N THR A 266 2.98 -16.10 0.10
CA THR A 266 3.86 -14.98 -0.21
C THR A 266 3.58 -13.79 0.70
N ALA A 267 2.29 -13.44 0.93
CA ALA A 267 1.91 -12.38 1.84
C ALA A 267 2.40 -12.64 3.26
N GLU A 268 2.27 -13.89 3.76
CA GLU A 268 2.76 -14.27 5.08
C GLU A 268 4.28 -14.14 5.18
N TRP A 269 5.02 -14.63 4.19
CA TRP A 269 6.48 -14.49 4.15
C TRP A 269 6.90 -13.01 4.14
N MET A 270 6.22 -12.17 3.34
CA MET A 270 6.46 -10.73 3.27
C MET A 270 6.28 -10.06 4.63
N HIS A 271 5.22 -10.40 5.36
CA HIS A 271 5.01 -9.87 6.71
C HIS A 271 6.10 -10.26 7.70
N GLN A 272 6.53 -11.52 7.65
CA GLN A 272 7.52 -12.05 8.60
C GLN A 272 8.94 -11.52 8.33
N ASN A 273 9.29 -11.37 7.05
CA ASN A 273 10.66 -11.13 6.63
C ASN A 273 10.87 -9.73 6.03
N TRP A 274 10.13 -9.41 4.97
CA TRP A 274 10.46 -8.24 4.16
C TRP A 274 10.00 -6.91 4.78
N VAL A 275 8.73 -6.82 5.20
CA VAL A 275 8.12 -5.58 5.73
C VAL A 275 8.89 -5.09 6.95
N ARG A 276 9.16 -5.98 7.91
CA ARG A 276 9.88 -5.62 9.14
C ARG A 276 11.30 -5.12 8.89
N GLN A 277 12.00 -5.69 7.90
CA GLN A 277 13.37 -5.31 7.60
C GLN A 277 13.47 -3.98 6.86
N ASN A 278 12.61 -3.78 5.85
CA ASN A 278 12.72 -2.65 4.94
C ASN A 278 12.09 -1.36 5.46
N PHE A 279 11.30 -1.42 6.54
CA PHE A 279 10.68 -0.22 7.11
C PHE A 279 11.45 0.35 8.31
N LYS A 280 12.50 -0.32 8.78
CA LYS A 280 13.29 0.13 9.93
C LYS A 280 14.11 1.41 9.66
N SER A 281 14.59 1.57 8.43
CA SER A 281 15.50 2.66 8.06
C SER A 281 14.79 3.90 7.49
N LEU A 282 13.48 3.89 7.31
CA LEU A 282 12.77 4.97 6.60
C LEU A 282 12.93 6.34 7.26
N THR A 283 12.91 6.39 8.59
CA THR A 283 13.17 7.60 9.34
C THR A 283 14.64 8.03 9.23
N ASP A 284 15.58 7.09 9.28
CA ASP A 284 17.01 7.40 9.14
C ASP A 284 17.33 7.91 7.74
N ASP A 285 16.73 7.32 6.70
CA ASP A 285 16.87 7.78 5.31
C ASP A 285 16.32 9.21 5.15
N LEU A 286 15.17 9.52 5.78
CA LEU A 286 14.62 10.87 5.82
C LEU A 286 15.58 11.84 6.50
N VAL A 287 16.05 11.51 7.70
CA VAL A 287 16.97 12.37 8.48
C VAL A 287 18.25 12.63 7.69
N GLN A 288 18.83 11.60 7.08
CA GLN A 288 20.02 11.74 6.25
C GLN A 288 19.79 12.68 5.06
N ALA A 289 18.66 12.52 4.34
CA ALA A 289 18.33 13.35 3.18
C ALA A 289 18.16 14.82 3.56
N TYR A 290 17.43 15.10 4.66
CA TYR A 290 17.17 16.46 5.13
C TYR A 290 18.41 17.11 5.75
N THR A 291 19.24 16.37 6.50
CA THR A 291 20.53 16.86 6.99
C THR A 291 21.44 17.26 5.83
N LYS A 292 21.54 16.42 4.79
CA LYS A 292 22.34 16.72 3.59
C LYS A 292 21.81 17.95 2.83
N ALA A 293 20.51 18.17 2.86
CA ALA A 293 19.87 19.36 2.27
C ALA A 293 20.02 20.65 3.12
N GLY A 294 20.56 20.55 4.34
CA GLY A 294 20.72 21.68 5.25
C GLY A 294 19.44 22.11 5.96
N ALA A 295 18.44 21.25 6.03
CA ALA A 295 17.17 21.55 6.69
C ALA A 295 17.30 21.43 8.23
N GLU A 296 16.48 22.19 8.95
CA GLU A 296 16.34 22.07 10.39
C GLU A 296 15.44 20.89 10.76
N ILE A 297 15.95 19.99 11.62
CA ILE A 297 15.27 18.77 12.04
C ILE A 297 14.87 18.88 13.50
N HIS A 298 13.58 18.69 13.77
CA HIS A 298 13.05 18.56 15.12
C HIS A 298 12.56 17.12 15.36
N TYR A 299 12.69 16.65 16.59
CA TYR A 299 12.11 15.37 17.04
C TYR A 299 11.14 15.65 18.16
N MET A 300 9.89 15.28 17.98
CA MET A 300 8.82 15.53 18.93
C MET A 300 9.11 14.81 20.26
N ASN A 301 9.00 15.53 21.36
CA ASN A 301 9.03 14.97 22.71
C ASN A 301 7.61 14.63 23.19
N LYS A 302 7.53 13.99 24.37
CA LYS A 302 6.26 13.56 24.94
C LYS A 302 5.27 14.71 25.20
N ALA A 303 5.76 15.83 25.74
CA ALA A 303 4.90 16.97 26.08
C ALA A 303 4.30 17.63 24.82
N GLU A 304 5.06 17.68 23.73
CA GLU A 304 4.61 18.14 22.43
C GLU A 304 3.58 17.17 21.82
N PHE A 305 3.87 15.86 21.85
CA PHE A 305 2.94 14.83 21.40
C PHE A 305 1.61 14.85 22.16
N ASP A 306 1.65 15.03 23.48
CA ASP A 306 0.44 15.07 24.34
C ASP A 306 -0.48 16.23 23.93
N GLN A 307 0.05 17.37 23.47
CA GLN A 307 -0.77 18.48 22.95
C GLN A 307 -1.46 18.12 21.63
N TRP A 308 -0.75 17.44 20.72
CA TRP A 308 -1.36 16.92 19.48
C TRP A 308 -2.41 15.85 19.76
N LEU A 309 -2.15 14.96 20.71
CA LEU A 309 -3.11 13.92 21.12
C LEU A 309 -4.37 14.54 21.76
N ALA A 310 -4.21 15.57 22.58
CA ALA A 310 -5.36 16.30 23.16
C ALA A 310 -6.22 16.95 22.05
N LEU A 311 -5.59 17.57 21.05
CA LEU A 311 -6.30 18.12 19.91
C LEU A 311 -6.99 17.01 19.09
N ALA A 312 -6.28 15.91 18.78
CA ALA A 312 -6.83 14.79 18.03
C ALA A 312 -8.08 14.21 18.68
N LYS A 313 -8.05 13.99 20.01
CA LYS A 313 -9.20 13.50 20.80
C LYS A 313 -10.39 14.45 20.72
N LYS A 314 -10.14 15.75 20.87
CA LYS A 314 -11.18 16.78 20.86
C LYS A 314 -11.80 16.97 19.48
N THR A 315 -11.07 16.71 18.42
CA THR A 315 -11.47 16.98 17.02
C THR A 315 -11.68 15.69 16.23
N ALA A 316 -10.63 15.14 15.63
CA ALA A 316 -10.69 14.02 14.68
C ALA A 316 -11.31 12.75 15.25
N TRP A 317 -10.96 12.37 16.51
CA TRP A 317 -11.53 11.18 17.14
C TRP A 317 -13.01 11.33 17.44
N LYS A 318 -13.38 12.48 18.01
CA LYS A 318 -14.79 12.78 18.32
C LYS A 318 -15.62 12.84 17.03
N GLU A 319 -15.14 13.55 16.01
CA GLU A 319 -15.85 13.67 14.72
C GLU A 319 -15.98 12.30 14.05
N TYR A 320 -14.94 11.45 14.12
CA TYR A 320 -15.00 10.09 13.57
C TYR A 320 -16.04 9.22 14.32
N ALA A 321 -16.02 9.23 15.63
CA ALA A 321 -16.97 8.49 16.45
C ALA A 321 -18.42 8.92 16.18
N ASP A 322 -18.65 10.22 16.06
CA ASP A 322 -19.99 10.82 15.93
C ASP A 322 -20.57 10.67 14.50
N THR A 323 -19.73 10.71 13.46
CA THR A 323 -20.21 10.86 12.07
C THR A 323 -20.01 9.64 11.18
N VAL A 324 -19.07 8.76 11.53
CA VAL A 324 -18.78 7.56 10.73
C VAL A 324 -19.63 6.39 11.21
N PRO A 325 -20.35 5.66 10.33
CA PRO A 325 -21.10 4.48 10.73
C PRO A 325 -20.22 3.45 11.45
N GLY A 326 -20.55 3.14 12.72
CA GLY A 326 -19.74 2.29 13.59
C GLY A 326 -18.43 2.92 14.05
N GLY A 327 -18.26 4.25 13.90
CA GLY A 327 -17.00 4.95 14.15
C GLY A 327 -16.47 4.76 15.57
N GLN A 328 -17.35 4.80 16.58
CA GLN A 328 -16.93 4.54 17.96
C GLN A 328 -16.36 3.12 18.12
N GLU A 329 -17.03 2.09 17.57
CA GLU A 329 -16.56 0.70 17.62
C GLU A 329 -15.18 0.54 16.96
N PHE A 330 -14.99 1.13 15.77
CA PHE A 330 -13.68 1.10 15.07
C PHE A 330 -12.60 1.82 15.89
N LEU A 331 -12.92 2.96 16.49
CA LEU A 331 -11.98 3.71 17.31
C LEU A 331 -11.58 2.91 18.57
N ASP A 332 -12.54 2.32 19.26
CA ASP A 332 -12.30 1.51 20.46
C ASP A 332 -11.40 0.31 20.12
N MET A 333 -11.69 -0.42 19.04
CA MET A 333 -10.84 -1.52 18.58
C MET A 333 -9.42 -1.07 18.21
N ALA A 334 -9.28 0.12 17.58
CA ALA A 334 -7.98 0.68 17.24
C ALA A 334 -7.19 1.02 18.51
N LEU A 335 -7.84 1.63 19.51
CA LEU A 335 -7.21 1.97 20.80
C LEU A 335 -6.88 0.73 21.63
N ASP A 336 -7.71 -0.32 21.60
CA ASP A 336 -7.40 -1.59 22.26
C ASP A 336 -6.23 -2.32 21.60
N ALA A 337 -6.04 -2.15 20.31
CA ALA A 337 -4.86 -2.68 19.61
C ALA A 337 -3.56 -1.98 20.04
N MET A 338 -3.63 -0.84 20.71
CA MET A 338 -2.47 -0.11 21.25
C MET A 338 -1.99 -0.66 22.60
N LYS A 339 -2.85 -1.38 23.31
CA LYS A 339 -2.51 -2.06 24.57
C LYS A 339 -1.79 -3.37 24.31
#